data_cd122f704cc81b1b55d1723287480b2d
#
_entry.id   cd122f704cc81b1b55d1723287480b2d
#
_cell.length_a   1.000
_cell.length_b   1.000
_cell.length_c   1.000
_cell.angle_alpha   90.00
_cell.angle_beta   90.00
_cell.angle_gamma   90.00
#
_symmetry.space_group_name_H-M   'P 1'
#
loop_
_entity.id
_entity.type
_entity.pdbx_description
1 polymer ?
#
loop_
_entity_poly.entity_id
_entity_poly.type
_entity_poly.pdbx_seq_one_letter_code
_entity_poly.pdbx_strand_id
1 'polypeptide(L)'
;MSVKRIKNLVKQLNEYRHAYYNQDAPLVSDAEYDRLFDELKELEEQTGFILSNSPTQTVGYYPVSELAKVTHPIPLLSLEKTKLISELLDFMKGQEVLFMLKLDGLTTKLIYEDGRLIQASTRGDGEVGEDITHNIPAFLNVPLTIPHKERLVITGESFIPTNDFERLKDTLRDGNGKPYKNGRNFASGSVRSLDPKNCIGRCVRFLPFNVLEGMEDVPFPDSRACKLEGLTHFGYCPFFSISGTGLSKEYAEKFIQELVSTAANLHLPIDGIVMIFDSLSYSKSCGKTGHHYKDGLAYKFEDDTYETFLREIEWTPTRFGEIAPVGIFDTVEIDGCDVS
;
A
#
# COMPACT_ATOMS: atom_id res chain seq x y z
N MET A 1 32.65 -1.34 28.82
CA MET A 1 32.39 0.11 28.58
C MET A 1 31.54 0.29 27.29
N SER A 2 31.81 -0.42 26.22
CA SER A 2 31.11 -0.28 24.93
C SER A 2 29.62 -0.54 24.98
N VAL A 3 29.12 -1.60 25.63
CA VAL A 3 27.68 -1.90 25.71
C VAL A 3 26.90 -0.79 26.44
N LYS A 4 27.45 -0.20 27.48
CA LYS A 4 26.81 0.93 28.17
C LYS A 4 26.72 2.17 27.26
N ARG A 5 27.78 2.39 26.45
CA ARG A 5 27.81 3.50 25.49
C ARG A 5 26.77 3.29 24.38
N ILE A 6 26.66 2.06 23.84
CA ILE A 6 25.62 1.71 22.86
C ILE A 6 24.21 2.02 23.42
N LYS A 7 23.89 1.58 24.64
CA LYS A 7 22.58 1.85 25.26
C LYS A 7 22.28 3.35 25.37
N ASN A 8 23.29 4.13 25.74
CA ASN A 8 23.14 5.59 25.85
C ASN A 8 22.93 6.24 24.47
N LEU A 9 23.73 5.86 23.47
CA LEU A 9 23.60 6.37 22.10
C LEU A 9 22.25 6.02 21.49
N VAL A 10 21.78 4.77 21.65
CA VAL A 10 20.46 4.37 21.16
C VAL A 10 19.34 5.20 21.78
N LYS A 11 19.39 5.43 23.11
CA LYS A 11 18.40 6.27 23.78
C LYS A 11 18.46 7.72 23.26
N GLN A 12 19.63 8.30 23.22
CA GLN A 12 19.88 9.70 22.82
C GLN A 12 19.47 9.95 21.36
N LEU A 13 19.88 9.08 20.43
CA LEU A 13 19.53 9.20 19.02
C LEU A 13 18.04 9.02 18.77
N ASN A 14 17.36 8.14 19.51
CA ASN A 14 15.91 8.00 19.41
C ASN A 14 15.17 9.23 19.96
N GLU A 15 15.66 9.86 21.03
CA GLU A 15 15.12 11.14 21.54
C GLU A 15 15.31 12.26 20.50
N TYR A 16 16.49 12.35 19.87
CA TYR A 16 16.76 13.34 18.82
C TYR A 16 15.88 13.15 17.60
N ARG A 17 15.70 11.89 17.17
CA ARG A 17 14.77 11.54 16.10
C ARG A 17 13.35 11.96 16.43
N HIS A 18 12.87 11.65 17.63
CA HIS A 18 11.53 12.02 18.06
C HIS A 18 11.31 13.54 18.07
N ALA A 19 12.28 14.31 18.59
CA ALA A 19 12.20 15.76 18.61
C ALA A 19 12.23 16.36 17.20
N TYR A 20 13.10 15.85 16.34
CA TYR A 20 13.25 16.31 14.96
C TYR A 20 11.99 16.02 14.11
N TYR A 21 11.46 14.80 14.19
CA TYR A 21 10.37 14.38 13.30
C TYR A 21 8.96 14.64 13.85
N ASN A 22 8.79 14.62 15.18
CA ASN A 22 7.45 14.73 15.78
C ASN A 22 7.18 16.12 16.38
N GLN A 23 8.22 16.90 16.67
CA GLN A 23 8.08 18.20 17.33
C GLN A 23 8.57 19.37 16.48
N ASP A 24 9.13 19.09 15.30
CA ASP A 24 9.79 20.10 14.42
C ASP A 24 10.80 21.01 15.18
N ALA A 25 11.43 20.45 16.22
CA ALA A 25 12.34 21.12 17.13
C ALA A 25 13.63 20.30 17.28
N PRO A 26 14.58 20.40 16.33
CA PRO A 26 15.83 19.64 16.39
C PRO A 26 16.64 20.01 17.65
N LEU A 27 17.00 19.00 18.44
CA LEU A 27 17.79 19.18 19.68
C LEU A 27 19.31 19.27 19.40
N VAL A 28 19.72 18.83 18.20
CA VAL A 28 21.12 18.86 17.74
C VAL A 28 21.17 19.20 16.26
N SER A 29 22.33 19.59 15.74
CA SER A 29 22.56 19.75 14.31
C SER A 29 22.60 18.41 13.59
N ASP A 30 22.32 18.40 12.28
CA ASP A 30 22.41 17.20 11.45
C ASP A 30 23.80 16.57 11.51
N ALA A 31 24.88 17.40 11.50
CA ALA A 31 26.25 16.92 11.60
C ALA A 31 26.58 16.25 12.96
N GLU A 32 26.00 16.73 14.04
CA GLU A 32 26.19 16.12 15.37
C GLU A 32 25.38 14.81 15.48
N TYR A 33 24.19 14.78 14.90
CA TYR A 33 23.38 13.55 14.81
C TYR A 33 24.13 12.47 14.03
N ASP A 34 24.63 12.79 12.84
CA ASP A 34 25.38 11.87 11.98
C ASP A 34 26.63 11.33 12.67
N ARG A 35 27.38 12.18 13.33
CA ARG A 35 28.57 11.77 14.12
C ARG A 35 28.22 10.74 15.20
N LEU A 36 27.13 10.96 15.94
CA LEU A 36 26.70 10.03 16.99
C LEU A 36 26.13 8.73 16.43
N PHE A 37 25.49 8.81 15.28
CA PHE A 37 24.97 7.66 14.57
C PHE A 37 26.09 6.77 14.03
N ASP A 38 27.13 7.36 13.44
CA ASP A 38 28.31 6.64 12.97
C ASP A 38 29.07 5.99 14.14
N GLU A 39 29.23 6.70 15.28
CA GLU A 39 29.79 6.12 16.51
C GLU A 39 29.00 4.91 16.99
N LEU A 40 27.67 4.97 16.97
CA LEU A 40 26.81 3.85 17.33
C LEU A 40 27.01 2.66 16.41
N LYS A 41 27.02 2.89 15.10
CA LYS A 41 27.21 1.87 14.08
C LYS A 41 28.55 1.15 14.23
N GLU A 42 29.64 1.89 14.41
CA GLU A 42 30.96 1.32 14.64
C GLU A 42 31.03 0.47 15.93
N LEU A 43 30.41 0.93 17.02
CA LEU A 43 30.37 0.18 18.28
C LEU A 43 29.52 -1.10 18.18
N GLU A 44 28.43 -1.06 17.45
CA GLU A 44 27.59 -2.24 17.19
C GLU A 44 28.33 -3.28 16.33
N GLU A 45 29.04 -2.83 15.29
CA GLU A 45 29.88 -3.70 14.45
C GLU A 45 31.03 -4.33 15.24
N GLN A 46 31.71 -3.55 16.09
CA GLN A 46 32.85 -4.05 16.91
C GLN A 46 32.44 -5.02 18.00
N THR A 47 31.25 -4.85 18.57
CA THR A 47 30.82 -5.64 19.74
C THR A 47 29.86 -6.77 19.40
N GLY A 48 29.22 -6.73 18.22
CA GLY A 48 28.11 -7.62 17.86
C GLY A 48 26.86 -7.41 18.73
N PHE A 49 26.83 -6.38 19.60
CA PHE A 49 25.73 -6.10 20.50
C PHE A 49 24.83 -5.00 19.89
N ILE A 50 23.65 -5.40 19.45
CA ILE A 50 22.67 -4.52 18.81
C ILE A 50 21.38 -4.56 19.61
N LEU A 51 20.84 -3.39 19.97
CA LEU A 51 19.55 -3.28 20.62
C LEU A 51 18.42 -3.35 19.60
N SER A 52 17.29 -3.97 19.98
CA SER A 52 16.11 -4.13 19.10
C SER A 52 15.51 -2.79 18.64
N ASN A 53 15.72 -1.72 19.41
CA ASN A 53 15.29 -0.35 19.10
C ASN A 53 16.44 0.55 18.64
N SER A 54 17.57 -0.03 18.20
CA SER A 54 18.69 0.77 17.71
C SER A 54 18.31 1.53 16.43
N PRO A 55 18.62 2.83 16.33
CA PRO A 55 18.44 3.60 15.10
C PRO A 55 19.18 3.03 13.89
N THR A 56 20.25 2.29 14.10
CA THR A 56 21.02 1.63 13.02
C THR A 56 20.27 0.43 12.42
N GLN A 57 19.30 -0.11 13.15
CA GLN A 57 18.51 -1.29 12.75
C GLN A 57 17.08 -0.93 12.39
N THR A 58 16.66 0.30 12.64
CA THR A 58 15.36 0.78 12.22
C THR A 58 15.48 1.51 10.91
N VAL A 59 14.52 1.29 10.01
CA VAL A 59 14.40 2.12 8.81
C VAL A 59 14.32 3.58 9.25
N GLY A 60 15.34 4.36 8.88
CA GLY A 60 15.44 5.76 9.29
C GLY A 60 14.67 6.70 8.35
N TYR A 61 14.30 7.87 8.87
CA TYR A 61 13.84 8.97 8.04
C TYR A 61 15.07 9.64 7.40
N TYR A 62 15.46 9.20 6.23
CA TYR A 62 16.55 9.84 5.47
C TYR A 62 16.10 10.11 4.03
N PRO A 63 16.36 11.29 3.47
CA PRO A 63 16.09 11.56 2.08
C PRO A 63 17.00 10.71 1.19
N VAL A 64 16.45 10.26 0.07
CA VAL A 64 17.17 9.52 -0.95
C VAL A 64 17.26 10.36 -2.23
N SER A 65 18.31 10.18 -3.02
CA SER A 65 18.47 10.89 -4.28
C SER A 65 17.57 10.37 -5.38
N GLU A 66 17.19 9.08 -5.29
CA GLU A 66 16.29 8.40 -6.21
C GLU A 66 15.62 7.20 -5.52
N LEU A 67 14.52 6.72 -6.08
CA LEU A 67 13.89 5.48 -5.65
C LEU A 67 14.53 4.31 -6.37
N ALA A 68 15.30 3.49 -5.64
CA ALA A 68 15.91 2.29 -6.16
C ALA A 68 14.84 1.31 -6.69
N LYS A 69 15.15 0.61 -7.78
CA LYS A 69 14.23 -0.38 -8.36
C LYS A 69 14.33 -1.69 -7.59
N VAL A 70 13.17 -2.31 -7.36
CA VAL A 70 13.01 -3.58 -6.64
C VAL A 70 12.28 -4.57 -7.55
N THR A 71 12.94 -5.66 -7.88
CA THR A 71 12.30 -6.76 -8.62
C THR A 71 11.46 -7.61 -7.67
N HIS A 72 10.27 -8.00 -8.10
CA HIS A 72 9.38 -8.86 -7.35
C HIS A 72 9.56 -10.33 -7.78
N PRO A 73 10.09 -11.23 -6.90
CA PRO A 73 10.20 -12.65 -7.23
C PRO A 73 8.84 -13.31 -7.54
N ILE A 74 7.80 -12.85 -6.86
CA ILE A 74 6.40 -13.16 -7.15
C ILE A 74 5.78 -11.89 -7.73
N PRO A 75 5.37 -11.89 -9.01
CA PRO A 75 4.79 -10.71 -9.63
C PRO A 75 3.56 -10.20 -8.89
N LEU A 76 3.42 -8.89 -8.78
CA LEU A 76 2.26 -8.23 -8.14
C LEU A 76 1.24 -7.84 -9.22
N LEU A 77 0.59 -8.83 -9.82
CA LEU A 77 -0.34 -8.61 -10.93
C LEU A 77 -1.65 -7.99 -10.46
N SER A 78 -2.40 -7.48 -11.42
CA SER A 78 -3.76 -6.99 -11.23
C SER A 78 -4.77 -8.15 -11.19
N LEU A 79 -6.03 -7.83 -10.92
CA LEU A 79 -7.17 -8.72 -11.10
C LEU A 79 -7.97 -8.30 -12.33
N GLU A 80 -8.69 -9.23 -12.92
CA GLU A 80 -9.70 -8.93 -13.91
C GLU A 80 -10.83 -8.11 -13.29
N LYS A 81 -11.55 -7.33 -14.10
CA LYS A 81 -12.56 -6.39 -13.61
C LYS A 81 -13.92 -6.72 -14.23
N THR A 82 -14.97 -6.55 -13.43
CA THR A 82 -16.36 -6.62 -13.87
C THR A 82 -17.20 -5.51 -13.27
N LYS A 83 -18.30 -5.16 -13.90
CA LYS A 83 -19.40 -4.32 -13.38
C LYS A 83 -20.68 -5.13 -13.15
N LEU A 84 -20.65 -6.45 -13.39
CA LEU A 84 -21.80 -7.32 -13.31
C LEU A 84 -21.73 -8.26 -12.10
N ILE A 85 -22.71 -8.18 -11.22
CA ILE A 85 -22.82 -9.07 -10.06
C ILE A 85 -23.00 -10.53 -10.50
N SER A 86 -23.66 -10.78 -11.64
CA SER A 86 -23.78 -12.13 -12.19
C SER A 86 -22.41 -12.77 -12.47
N GLU A 87 -21.45 -12.01 -12.97
CA GLU A 87 -20.10 -12.51 -13.23
C GLU A 87 -19.33 -12.82 -11.93
N LEU A 88 -19.58 -12.06 -10.84
CA LEU A 88 -19.05 -12.40 -9.50
C LEU A 88 -19.57 -13.75 -9.03
N LEU A 89 -20.89 -14.00 -9.19
CA LEU A 89 -21.50 -15.25 -8.76
C LEU A 89 -20.99 -16.43 -9.59
N ASP A 90 -20.87 -16.26 -10.90
CA ASP A 90 -20.32 -17.28 -11.79
C ASP A 90 -18.84 -17.57 -11.49
N PHE A 91 -18.10 -16.54 -11.09
CA PHE A 91 -16.68 -16.67 -10.71
C PHE A 91 -16.48 -17.54 -9.47
N MET A 92 -17.38 -17.54 -8.51
CA MET A 92 -17.26 -18.32 -7.26
C MET A 92 -17.06 -19.82 -7.50
N LYS A 93 -17.65 -20.41 -8.53
CA LYS A 93 -17.53 -21.84 -8.91
C LYS A 93 -17.73 -22.80 -7.74
N GLY A 94 -18.56 -22.42 -6.76
CA GLY A 94 -18.81 -23.22 -5.58
C GLY A 94 -17.65 -23.24 -4.56
N GLN A 95 -16.68 -22.34 -4.69
CA GLN A 95 -15.59 -22.16 -3.73
C GLN A 95 -15.95 -21.14 -2.66
N GLU A 96 -15.30 -21.24 -1.53
CA GLU A 96 -15.30 -20.20 -0.50
C GLU A 96 -14.47 -19.00 -0.97
N VAL A 97 -15.00 -17.80 -0.79
CA VAL A 97 -14.37 -16.56 -1.23
C VAL A 97 -14.32 -15.51 -0.13
N LEU A 98 -13.33 -14.65 -0.23
CA LEU A 98 -13.26 -13.41 0.56
C LEU A 98 -13.78 -12.25 -0.26
N PHE A 99 -14.58 -11.42 0.39
CA PHE A 99 -14.90 -10.09 -0.12
C PHE A 99 -14.07 -9.07 0.64
N MET A 100 -13.35 -8.25 -0.09
CA MET A 100 -12.46 -7.22 0.45
C MET A 100 -12.76 -5.87 -0.18
N LEU A 101 -12.52 -4.80 0.55
CA LEU A 101 -12.59 -3.46 0.00
C LEU A 101 -11.48 -3.26 -1.04
N LYS A 102 -11.86 -2.79 -2.22
CA LYS A 102 -10.89 -2.34 -3.22
C LYS A 102 -10.51 -0.90 -2.91
N LEU A 103 -9.48 -0.74 -2.09
CA LEU A 103 -8.99 0.59 -1.73
C LEU A 103 -8.39 1.29 -2.95
N ASP A 104 -8.62 2.59 -3.00
CA ASP A 104 -8.04 3.48 -4.00
C ASP A 104 -6.81 4.19 -3.44
N GLY A 105 -5.65 3.61 -3.69
CA GLY A 105 -4.37 4.06 -3.16
C GLY A 105 -3.19 3.60 -4.01
N LEU A 106 -2.15 3.13 -3.36
CA LEU A 106 -0.94 2.60 -3.97
C LEU A 106 -0.60 1.23 -3.38
N THR A 107 -0.60 0.19 -4.20
CA THR A 107 -0.20 -1.14 -3.76
C THR A 107 1.24 -1.16 -3.27
N THR A 108 1.43 -1.63 -2.05
CA THR A 108 2.71 -1.69 -1.35
C THR A 108 2.97 -3.11 -0.87
N LYS A 109 4.23 -3.53 -0.99
CA LYS A 109 4.75 -4.78 -0.46
C LYS A 109 5.67 -4.48 0.72
N LEU A 110 5.48 -5.19 1.84
CA LEU A 110 6.30 -5.10 3.04
C LEU A 110 6.99 -6.45 3.28
N ILE A 111 8.27 -6.41 3.62
CA ILE A 111 9.08 -7.60 3.94
C ILE A 111 9.64 -7.45 5.34
N TYR A 112 9.37 -8.46 6.17
CA TYR A 112 9.96 -8.59 7.49
C TYR A 112 10.90 -9.79 7.52
N GLU A 113 12.01 -9.64 8.20
CA GLU A 113 12.94 -10.70 8.57
C GLU A 113 13.39 -10.50 10.02
N ASP A 114 13.48 -11.57 10.76
CA ASP A 114 13.90 -11.55 12.16
C ASP A 114 13.03 -10.60 13.04
N GLY A 115 11.77 -10.44 12.64
CA GLY A 115 10.81 -9.56 13.29
C GLY A 115 11.01 -8.07 12.99
N ARG A 116 11.76 -7.71 11.96
CA ARG A 116 12.02 -6.33 11.56
C ARG A 116 11.57 -6.07 10.13
N LEU A 117 11.01 -4.91 9.89
CA LEU A 117 10.78 -4.44 8.52
C LEU A 117 12.13 -4.17 7.88
N ILE A 118 12.46 -4.90 6.82
CA ILE A 118 13.72 -4.76 6.08
C ILE A 118 13.54 -4.08 4.74
N GLN A 119 12.36 -4.19 4.13
CA GLN A 119 12.09 -3.57 2.84
C GLN A 119 10.59 -3.26 2.67
N ALA A 120 10.33 -2.13 2.05
CA ALA A 120 9.02 -1.80 1.49
C ALA A 120 9.18 -1.34 0.04
N SER A 121 8.26 -1.77 -0.83
CA SER A 121 8.30 -1.40 -2.24
C SER A 121 6.92 -1.20 -2.82
N THR A 122 6.80 -0.35 -3.83
CA THR A 122 5.58 -0.19 -4.62
C THR A 122 5.42 -1.39 -5.56
N ARG A 123 4.19 -1.60 -6.08
CA ARG A 123 3.93 -2.61 -7.11
C ARG A 123 4.70 -2.33 -8.40
N GLY A 124 4.81 -1.06 -8.81
CA GLY A 124 5.30 -0.69 -10.13
C GLY A 124 4.44 -1.26 -11.26
N ASP A 125 5.10 -1.87 -12.24
CA ASP A 125 4.46 -2.58 -13.36
C ASP A 125 4.01 -4.01 -13.00
N GLY A 126 4.29 -4.45 -11.78
CA GLY A 126 4.02 -5.78 -11.28
C GLY A 126 5.27 -6.67 -11.20
N GLU A 127 6.27 -6.45 -12.01
CA GLU A 127 7.56 -7.15 -11.98
C GLU A 127 8.63 -6.33 -11.27
N VAL A 128 8.63 -5.01 -11.50
CA VAL A 128 9.60 -4.07 -10.92
C VAL A 128 8.86 -2.91 -10.27
N GLY A 129 9.10 -2.72 -8.98
CA GLY A 129 8.61 -1.59 -8.20
C GLY A 129 9.73 -0.63 -7.80
N GLU A 130 9.43 0.25 -6.86
CA GLU A 130 10.35 1.24 -6.31
C GLU A 130 10.50 1.02 -4.81
N ASP A 131 11.72 1.10 -4.30
CA ASP A 131 12.00 1.05 -2.87
C ASP A 131 11.48 2.32 -2.18
N ILE A 132 10.60 2.12 -1.20
CA ILE A 132 9.99 3.18 -0.40
C ILE A 132 10.24 2.96 1.10
N THR A 133 11.20 2.11 1.43
CA THR A 133 11.47 1.68 2.80
C THR A 133 11.69 2.86 3.75
N HIS A 134 12.38 3.89 3.28
CA HIS A 134 12.66 5.10 4.03
C HIS A 134 11.41 5.91 4.44
N ASN A 135 10.28 5.74 3.75
CA ASN A 135 9.02 6.44 4.05
C ASN A 135 8.13 5.69 5.05
N ILE A 136 8.35 4.39 5.26
CA ILE A 136 7.48 3.56 6.10
C ILE A 136 7.38 4.04 7.56
N PRO A 137 8.45 4.57 8.19
CA PRO A 137 8.33 5.11 9.53
C PRO A 137 7.31 6.26 9.68
N ALA A 138 6.95 6.93 8.58
CA ALA A 138 5.93 7.99 8.56
C ALA A 138 4.48 7.44 8.46
N PHE A 139 4.30 6.14 8.21
CA PHE A 139 2.98 5.52 8.13
C PHE A 139 2.41 5.34 9.54
N LEU A 140 1.11 5.64 9.71
CA LEU A 140 0.50 5.67 11.03
C LEU A 140 0.27 4.28 11.65
N ASN A 141 0.22 3.22 10.82
CA ASN A 141 -0.21 1.90 11.28
C ASN A 141 0.65 0.74 10.74
N VAL A 142 1.88 1.00 10.33
CA VAL A 142 2.84 -0.05 9.95
C VAL A 142 3.84 -0.26 11.08
N PRO A 143 3.81 -1.41 11.77
CA PRO A 143 4.80 -1.73 12.80
C PRO A 143 6.17 -1.96 12.16
N LEU A 144 7.21 -1.29 12.65
CA LEU A 144 8.59 -1.50 12.18
C LEU A 144 9.20 -2.79 12.76
N THR A 145 8.62 -3.29 13.86
CA THR A 145 9.02 -4.55 14.51
C THR A 145 7.79 -5.37 14.87
N ILE A 146 7.86 -6.67 14.65
CA ILE A 146 6.81 -7.65 14.95
C ILE A 146 7.42 -8.83 15.74
N PRO A 147 6.63 -9.60 16.51
CA PRO A 147 7.14 -10.76 17.23
C PRO A 147 7.52 -11.94 16.35
N HIS A 148 7.00 -12.02 15.14
CA HIS A 148 7.27 -13.09 14.17
C HIS A 148 8.72 -13.02 13.65
N LYS A 149 9.47 -14.12 13.75
CA LYS A 149 10.91 -14.13 13.44
C LYS A 149 11.23 -14.67 12.05
N GLU A 150 10.36 -15.48 11.51
CA GLU A 150 10.51 -16.00 10.16
C GLU A 150 10.29 -14.89 9.12
N ARG A 151 10.65 -15.18 7.88
CA ARG A 151 10.38 -14.26 6.79
C ARG A 151 8.87 -14.10 6.57
N LEU A 152 8.40 -12.85 6.52
CA LEU A 152 7.01 -12.52 6.28
C LEU A 152 6.92 -11.49 5.15
N VAL A 153 6.15 -11.79 4.11
CA VAL A 153 5.92 -10.90 2.98
C VAL A 153 4.43 -10.60 2.88
N ILE A 154 4.08 -9.33 3.08
CA ILE A 154 2.70 -8.84 3.08
C ILE A 154 2.51 -7.91 1.90
N THR A 155 1.39 -8.00 1.21
CA THR A 155 0.93 -6.97 0.28
C THR A 155 -0.37 -6.33 0.79
N GLY A 156 -0.50 -5.06 0.53
CA GLY A 156 -1.64 -4.26 0.93
C GLY A 156 -1.72 -2.97 0.14
N GLU A 157 -2.67 -2.15 0.48
CA GLU A 157 -2.84 -0.84 -0.14
C GLU A 157 -2.43 0.26 0.83
N SER A 158 -1.54 1.14 0.38
CA SER A 158 -1.20 2.39 1.06
C SER A 158 -2.16 3.47 0.60
N PHE A 159 -2.83 4.12 1.55
CA PHE A 159 -3.89 5.08 1.27
C PHE A 159 -3.91 6.21 2.29
N ILE A 160 -4.67 7.24 1.99
CA ILE A 160 -5.01 8.32 2.92
C ILE A 160 -6.52 8.34 3.08
N PRO A 161 -7.05 8.29 4.32
CA PRO A 161 -8.49 8.39 4.56
C PRO A 161 -9.11 9.63 3.93
N THR A 162 -10.35 9.52 3.43
CA THR A 162 -11.02 10.62 2.71
C THR A 162 -11.15 11.89 3.54
N ASN A 163 -11.46 11.77 4.85
CA ASN A 163 -11.53 12.89 5.77
C ASN A 163 -10.16 13.57 5.99
N ASP A 164 -9.08 12.80 6.04
CA ASP A 164 -7.72 13.34 6.15
C ASP A 164 -7.30 14.03 4.84
N PHE A 165 -7.64 13.45 3.69
CA PHE A 165 -7.40 14.09 2.40
C PHE A 165 -8.13 15.43 2.29
N GLU A 166 -9.43 15.47 2.59
CA GLU A 166 -10.22 16.70 2.56
C GLU A 166 -9.64 17.81 3.45
N ARG A 167 -9.13 17.43 4.62
CA ARG A 167 -8.47 18.37 5.55
C ARG A 167 -7.14 18.91 5.03
N LEU A 168 -6.40 18.10 4.25
CA LEU A 168 -5.01 18.40 3.87
C LEU A 168 -4.87 18.95 2.44
N LYS A 169 -5.82 18.68 1.53
CA LYS A 169 -5.71 18.97 0.09
C LYS A 169 -5.40 20.44 -0.24
N ASP A 170 -5.90 21.37 0.56
CA ASP A 170 -5.72 22.81 0.30
C ASP A 170 -4.38 23.34 0.81
N THR A 171 -3.75 22.64 1.72
CA THR A 171 -2.49 23.10 2.37
C THR A 171 -1.24 22.50 1.73
N LEU A 172 -1.37 21.36 1.07
CA LEU A 172 -0.24 20.63 0.49
C LEU A 172 -0.22 20.75 -1.04
N ARG A 173 0.97 20.65 -1.59
CA ARG A 173 1.22 20.76 -3.03
C ARG A 173 2.00 19.54 -3.53
N ASP A 174 1.79 19.19 -4.78
CA ASP A 174 2.60 18.19 -5.50
C ASP A 174 4.01 18.72 -5.82
N GLY A 175 4.85 17.88 -6.41
CA GLY A 175 6.20 18.27 -6.84
C GLY A 175 6.27 19.42 -7.84
N ASN A 176 5.15 19.78 -8.48
CA ASN A 176 5.01 20.89 -9.41
C ASN A 176 4.36 22.14 -8.78
N GLY A 177 4.11 22.11 -7.45
CA GLY A 177 3.48 23.21 -6.71
C GLY A 177 1.97 23.32 -6.88
N LYS A 178 1.30 22.32 -7.48
CA LYS A 178 -0.15 22.27 -7.66
C LYS A 178 -0.84 21.58 -6.50
N PRO A 179 -2.09 21.96 -6.16
CA PRO A 179 -2.90 21.22 -5.19
C PRO A 179 -3.12 19.77 -5.65
N TYR A 180 -3.14 18.83 -4.72
CA TYR A 180 -3.58 17.48 -5.02
C TYR A 180 -5.09 17.47 -5.27
N LYS A 181 -5.52 16.89 -6.38
CA LYS A 181 -6.93 16.87 -6.78
C LYS A 181 -7.67 15.61 -6.29
N ASN A 182 -6.97 14.50 -6.04
CA ASN A 182 -7.56 13.27 -5.50
C ASN A 182 -6.67 12.58 -4.47
N GLY A 183 -7.30 11.77 -3.61
CA GLY A 183 -6.64 11.08 -2.51
C GLY A 183 -5.60 10.05 -2.97
N ARG A 184 -5.84 9.38 -4.10
CA ARG A 184 -4.90 8.40 -4.67
C ARG A 184 -3.57 9.05 -5.09
N ASN A 185 -3.64 10.16 -5.83
CA ASN A 185 -2.44 10.89 -6.24
C ASN A 185 -1.71 11.48 -5.04
N PHE A 186 -2.44 11.92 -4.02
CA PHE A 186 -1.87 12.39 -2.76
C PHE A 186 -1.16 11.26 -2.00
N ALA A 187 -1.78 10.08 -1.89
CA ALA A 187 -1.15 8.90 -1.29
C ALA A 187 0.11 8.49 -2.06
N SER A 188 0.01 8.36 -3.39
CA SER A 188 1.13 7.98 -4.25
C SER A 188 2.30 8.97 -4.16
N GLY A 189 2.03 10.27 -4.22
CA GLY A 189 3.05 11.31 -4.08
C GLY A 189 3.70 11.34 -2.69
N SER A 190 2.94 10.98 -1.64
CA SER A 190 3.46 10.91 -0.27
C SER A 190 4.35 9.68 -0.08
N VAL A 191 3.87 8.51 -0.52
CA VAL A 191 4.56 7.22 -0.39
C VAL A 191 5.85 7.18 -1.22
N ARG A 192 5.86 7.84 -2.38
CA ARG A 192 7.00 7.89 -3.31
C ARG A 192 7.90 9.13 -3.12
N SER A 193 7.72 9.88 -2.05
CA SER A 193 8.57 11.03 -1.77
C SER A 193 10.03 10.61 -1.55
N LEU A 194 10.97 11.37 -2.07
CA LEU A 194 12.40 11.18 -1.84
C LEU A 194 12.80 11.62 -0.43
N ASP A 195 12.09 12.57 0.13
CA ASP A 195 12.28 13.02 1.51
C ASP A 195 11.11 12.54 2.39
N PRO A 196 11.37 11.70 3.40
CA PRO A 196 10.35 11.22 4.33
C PRO A 196 9.59 12.33 5.06
N LYS A 197 10.20 13.50 5.24
CA LYS A 197 9.53 14.67 5.82
C LYS A 197 8.25 15.04 5.06
N ASN A 198 8.25 14.83 3.76
CA ASN A 198 7.06 15.05 2.93
C ASN A 198 5.97 13.99 3.13
N CYS A 199 6.27 12.85 3.75
CA CYS A 199 5.29 11.82 4.09
C CYS A 199 4.70 12.04 5.50
N ILE A 200 5.50 12.64 6.40
CA ILE A 200 5.08 12.93 7.77
C ILE A 200 3.88 13.89 7.77
N GLY A 201 2.89 13.61 8.61
CA GLY A 201 1.69 14.44 8.74
C GLY A 201 0.66 14.28 7.63
N ARG A 202 0.94 13.48 6.59
CA ARG A 202 0.00 13.20 5.50
C ARG A 202 -0.96 12.05 5.78
N CYS A 203 -0.91 11.48 6.99
CA CYS A 203 -1.83 10.46 7.47
C CYS A 203 -1.86 9.18 6.62
N VAL A 204 -0.73 8.81 6.00
CA VAL A 204 -0.62 7.59 5.21
C VAL A 204 -0.86 6.37 6.09
N ARG A 205 -1.73 5.48 5.65
CA ARG A 205 -2.04 4.19 6.28
C ARG A 205 -1.86 3.05 5.28
N PHE A 206 -1.74 1.85 5.82
CA PHE A 206 -1.61 0.61 5.05
C PHE A 206 -2.67 -0.38 5.51
N LEU A 207 -3.39 -0.98 4.56
CA LEU A 207 -4.33 -2.06 4.82
C LEU A 207 -3.85 -3.33 4.11
N PRO A 208 -3.49 -4.40 4.84
CA PRO A 208 -3.07 -5.65 4.23
C PRO A 208 -4.26 -6.35 3.56
N PHE A 209 -4.02 -6.92 2.38
CA PHE A 209 -5.00 -7.73 1.67
C PHE A 209 -4.47 -9.11 1.26
N ASN A 210 -3.17 -9.37 1.41
CA ASN A 210 -2.60 -10.69 1.11
C ASN A 210 -1.30 -10.94 1.86
N VAL A 211 -1.05 -12.21 2.20
CA VAL A 211 0.23 -12.72 2.72
C VAL A 211 0.84 -13.59 1.63
N LEU A 212 1.95 -13.14 1.04
CA LEU A 212 2.64 -13.86 -0.04
C LEU A 212 3.56 -14.95 0.48
N GLU A 213 4.14 -14.75 1.67
CA GLU A 213 5.10 -15.68 2.30
C GLU A 213 5.00 -15.54 3.82
N GLY A 214 5.13 -16.66 4.53
CA GLY A 214 5.03 -16.73 5.99
C GLY A 214 3.64 -17.10 6.50
N MET A 215 3.48 -17.08 7.83
CA MET A 215 2.26 -17.47 8.54
C MET A 215 1.86 -18.93 8.29
N GLU A 216 2.85 -19.83 8.26
CA GLU A 216 2.59 -21.27 8.10
C GLU A 216 2.17 -21.95 9.42
N ASP A 217 2.33 -21.25 10.53
CA ASP A 217 1.97 -21.67 11.89
C ASP A 217 0.52 -21.34 12.30
N VAL A 218 -0.26 -20.69 11.43
CA VAL A 218 -1.69 -20.44 11.68
C VAL A 218 -2.50 -21.75 11.59
N PRO A 219 -3.68 -21.83 12.25
CA PRO A 219 -4.49 -23.06 12.30
C PRO A 219 -4.85 -23.64 10.92
N PHE A 220 -5.04 -22.78 9.91
CA PHE A 220 -5.39 -23.16 8.55
C PHE A 220 -4.48 -22.44 7.55
N PRO A 221 -3.23 -22.91 7.32
CA PRO A 221 -2.26 -22.20 6.51
C PRO A 221 -2.61 -22.10 5.01
N ASP A 222 -3.56 -22.91 4.53
CA ASP A 222 -4.12 -22.81 3.17
C ASP A 222 -5.23 -21.75 3.05
N SER A 223 -5.73 -21.22 4.17
CA SER A 223 -6.75 -20.17 4.18
C SER A 223 -6.11 -18.78 4.16
N ARG A 224 -6.47 -17.98 3.15
CA ARG A 224 -6.11 -16.55 3.05
C ARG A 224 -6.65 -15.76 4.22
N ALA A 225 -7.91 -16.00 4.58
CA ALA A 225 -8.55 -15.38 5.74
C ALA A 225 -7.77 -15.62 7.01
N CYS A 226 -7.40 -16.88 7.27
CA CYS A 226 -6.68 -17.24 8.48
C CYS A 226 -5.30 -16.59 8.56
N LYS A 227 -4.57 -16.49 7.43
CA LYS A 227 -3.30 -15.76 7.37
C LYS A 227 -3.48 -14.26 7.60
N LEU A 228 -4.50 -13.65 6.99
CA LEU A 228 -4.81 -12.24 7.20
C LEU A 228 -5.22 -11.96 8.65
N GLU A 229 -6.06 -12.81 9.23
CA GLU A 229 -6.49 -12.70 10.63
C GLU A 229 -5.29 -12.80 11.59
N GLY A 230 -4.34 -13.68 11.29
CA GLY A 230 -3.08 -13.79 12.03
C GLY A 230 -2.27 -12.50 12.09
N LEU A 231 -2.36 -11.62 11.07
CA LEU A 231 -1.67 -10.34 11.07
C LEU A 231 -2.18 -9.38 12.18
N THR A 232 -3.37 -9.61 12.73
CA THR A 232 -3.90 -8.81 13.84
C THR A 232 -3.02 -8.91 15.08
N HIS A 233 -2.37 -10.05 15.30
CA HIS A 233 -1.42 -10.23 16.40
C HIS A 233 -0.15 -9.38 16.26
N PHE A 234 0.08 -8.83 15.07
CA PHE A 234 1.23 -7.96 14.79
C PHE A 234 0.82 -6.48 14.74
N GLY A 235 -0.45 -6.15 15.02
CA GLY A 235 -0.96 -4.79 15.04
C GLY A 235 -1.55 -4.32 13.70
N TYR A 236 -1.69 -5.21 12.72
CA TYR A 236 -2.42 -4.91 11.49
C TYR A 236 -3.93 -5.08 11.70
N CYS A 237 -4.71 -4.36 10.89
CA CYS A 237 -6.18 -4.48 10.89
C CYS A 237 -6.64 -4.83 9.47
N PRO A 238 -6.48 -6.07 8.99
CA PRO A 238 -7.01 -6.47 7.69
C PRO A 238 -8.53 -6.35 7.72
N PHE A 239 -9.10 -5.96 6.57
CA PHE A 239 -10.55 -5.81 6.44
C PHE A 239 -11.06 -6.73 5.33
N PHE A 240 -11.79 -7.75 5.71
CA PHE A 240 -12.40 -8.70 4.79
C PHE A 240 -13.65 -9.33 5.41
N SER A 241 -14.45 -9.94 4.55
CA SER A 241 -15.56 -10.79 4.95
C SER A 241 -15.53 -12.09 4.16
N ILE A 242 -15.86 -13.20 4.81
CA ILE A 242 -15.90 -14.52 4.19
C ILE A 242 -17.32 -14.78 3.71
N SER A 243 -17.48 -15.24 2.48
CA SER A 243 -18.73 -15.79 1.97
C SER A 243 -18.53 -17.25 1.59
N GLY A 244 -19.37 -18.10 2.13
CA GLY A 244 -19.45 -19.49 1.73
C GLY A 244 -20.03 -19.67 0.33
N THR A 245 -20.13 -20.92 -0.09
CA THR A 245 -20.67 -21.33 -1.38
C THR A 245 -22.17 -21.02 -1.51
N GLY A 246 -22.63 -20.68 -2.72
CA GLY A 246 -24.06 -20.58 -3.00
C GLY A 246 -24.71 -19.23 -2.67
N LEU A 247 -23.96 -18.15 -2.73
CA LEU A 247 -24.47 -16.78 -2.56
C LEU A 247 -25.50 -16.44 -3.64
N SER A 248 -26.73 -16.01 -3.24
CA SER A 248 -27.70 -15.49 -4.20
C SER A 248 -27.38 -14.05 -4.61
N LYS A 249 -27.97 -13.59 -5.72
CA LYS A 249 -27.78 -12.23 -6.20
C LYS A 249 -28.19 -11.19 -5.16
N GLU A 250 -29.34 -11.35 -4.52
CA GLU A 250 -29.86 -10.43 -3.49
C GLU A 250 -28.92 -10.36 -2.28
N TYR A 251 -28.37 -11.50 -1.88
CA TYR A 251 -27.38 -11.53 -0.79
C TYR A 251 -26.06 -10.87 -1.19
N ALA A 252 -25.60 -11.07 -2.43
CA ALA A 252 -24.40 -10.41 -2.93
C ALA A 252 -24.55 -8.89 -2.96
N GLU A 253 -25.67 -8.38 -3.47
CA GLU A 253 -26.00 -6.96 -3.51
C GLU A 253 -26.02 -6.35 -2.10
N LYS A 254 -26.76 -6.99 -1.19
CA LYS A 254 -26.83 -6.54 0.22
C LYS A 254 -25.46 -6.52 0.88
N PHE A 255 -24.67 -7.57 0.68
CA PHE A 255 -23.36 -7.72 1.25
C PHE A 255 -22.39 -6.64 0.75
N ILE A 256 -22.38 -6.37 -0.56
CA ILE A 256 -21.61 -5.30 -1.16
C ILE A 256 -22.01 -3.93 -0.56
N GLN A 257 -23.33 -3.69 -0.41
CA GLN A 257 -23.84 -2.46 0.18
C GLN A 257 -23.38 -2.27 1.64
N GLU A 258 -23.38 -3.33 2.43
CA GLU A 258 -22.88 -3.29 3.81
C GLU A 258 -21.38 -2.97 3.87
N LEU A 259 -20.57 -3.55 2.99
CA LEU A 259 -19.14 -3.25 2.86
C LEU A 259 -18.90 -1.79 2.48
N VAL A 260 -19.64 -1.28 1.48
CA VAL A 260 -19.56 0.12 1.04
C VAL A 260 -19.93 1.08 2.17
N SER A 261 -21.01 0.79 2.89
CA SER A 261 -21.45 1.59 4.02
C SER A 261 -20.40 1.60 5.15
N THR A 262 -19.77 0.46 5.40
CA THR A 262 -18.70 0.35 6.40
C THR A 262 -17.48 1.15 5.96
N ALA A 263 -17.09 1.07 4.70
CA ALA A 263 -15.97 1.87 4.17
C ALA A 263 -16.22 3.37 4.31
N ALA A 264 -17.45 3.83 4.00
CA ALA A 264 -17.84 5.23 4.16
C ALA A 264 -17.75 5.69 5.63
N ASN A 265 -18.24 4.88 6.57
CA ASN A 265 -18.18 5.17 8.01
C ASN A 265 -16.73 5.23 8.54
N LEU A 266 -15.82 4.45 7.97
CA LEU A 266 -14.40 4.42 8.32
C LEU A 266 -13.56 5.39 7.49
N HIS A 267 -14.17 6.17 6.62
CA HIS A 267 -13.51 7.09 5.70
C HIS A 267 -12.46 6.42 4.79
N LEU A 268 -12.69 5.17 4.40
CA LEU A 268 -11.80 4.41 3.53
C LEU A 268 -12.10 4.76 2.06
N PRO A 269 -11.11 5.21 1.27
CA PRO A 269 -11.30 5.46 -0.16
C PRO A 269 -11.39 4.13 -0.90
N ILE A 270 -12.51 3.85 -1.54
CA ILE A 270 -12.73 2.61 -2.31
C ILE A 270 -13.23 2.92 -3.71
N ASP A 271 -12.81 2.13 -4.70
CA ASP A 271 -13.28 2.17 -6.10
C ASP A 271 -14.01 0.88 -6.51
N GLY A 272 -14.27 0.00 -5.56
CA GLY A 272 -14.94 -1.27 -5.78
C GLY A 272 -14.79 -2.27 -4.64
N ILE A 273 -15.09 -3.51 -4.95
CA ILE A 273 -14.93 -4.67 -4.07
C ILE A 273 -14.08 -5.72 -4.78
N VAL A 274 -13.17 -6.36 -4.09
CA VAL A 274 -12.42 -7.51 -4.58
C VAL A 274 -13.06 -8.77 -4.03
N MET A 275 -13.35 -9.73 -4.90
CA MET A 275 -13.66 -11.10 -4.53
C MET A 275 -12.49 -12.00 -4.91
N ILE A 276 -12.02 -12.81 -3.98
CA ILE A 276 -10.85 -13.68 -4.16
C ILE A 276 -11.07 -15.00 -3.42
N PHE A 277 -10.56 -16.11 -3.97
CA PHE A 277 -10.68 -17.40 -3.32
C PHE A 277 -9.92 -17.44 -1.99
N ASP A 278 -10.53 -18.08 -0.99
CA ASP A 278 -9.90 -18.26 0.32
C ASP A 278 -8.75 -19.28 0.26
N SER A 279 -8.99 -20.43 -0.37
CA SER A 279 -7.93 -21.46 -0.49
C SER A 279 -6.76 -20.98 -1.35
N LEU A 280 -5.57 -20.90 -0.77
CA LEU A 280 -4.34 -20.50 -1.45
C LEU A 280 -3.87 -21.55 -2.46
N SER A 281 -4.08 -22.83 -2.18
CA SER A 281 -3.75 -23.93 -3.10
C SER A 281 -4.68 -23.90 -4.33
N TYR A 282 -5.97 -23.67 -4.13
CA TYR A 282 -6.90 -23.49 -5.23
C TYR A 282 -6.57 -22.22 -6.05
N SER A 283 -6.30 -21.11 -5.39
CA SER A 283 -5.85 -19.87 -6.02
C SER A 283 -4.66 -20.08 -6.94
N LYS A 284 -3.62 -20.79 -6.47
CA LYS A 284 -2.45 -21.16 -7.27
C LYS A 284 -2.82 -22.01 -8.49
N SER A 285 -3.78 -22.93 -8.35
CA SER A 285 -4.23 -23.79 -9.44
C SER A 285 -4.96 -23.04 -10.56
N CYS A 286 -5.59 -21.89 -10.26
CA CYS A 286 -6.25 -21.04 -11.24
C CYS A 286 -5.27 -20.40 -12.23
N GLY A 287 -4.01 -20.23 -11.83
CA GLY A 287 -2.96 -19.66 -12.65
C GLY A 287 -3.10 -18.15 -12.87
N LYS A 288 -2.43 -17.66 -13.91
CA LYS A 288 -2.39 -16.24 -14.27
C LYS A 288 -2.37 -16.04 -15.79
N THR A 289 -2.73 -14.84 -16.22
CA THR A 289 -2.45 -14.32 -17.57
C THR A 289 -1.15 -13.53 -17.55
N GLY A 290 -0.79 -12.86 -18.64
CA GLY A 290 0.33 -11.90 -18.65
C GLY A 290 0.14 -10.71 -17.70
N HIS A 291 -1.10 -10.36 -17.35
CA HIS A 291 -1.41 -9.13 -16.59
C HIS A 291 -2.26 -9.36 -15.34
N HIS A 292 -2.96 -10.49 -15.21
CA HIS A 292 -3.90 -10.75 -14.14
C HIS A 292 -3.73 -12.13 -13.52
N TYR A 293 -3.90 -12.21 -12.19
CA TYR A 293 -4.20 -13.47 -11.52
C TYR A 293 -5.64 -13.89 -11.80
N LYS A 294 -5.88 -15.20 -11.85
CA LYS A 294 -7.21 -15.78 -12.07
C LYS A 294 -7.90 -16.27 -10.81
N ASP A 295 -7.36 -15.92 -9.66
CA ASP A 295 -7.85 -16.30 -8.34
C ASP A 295 -8.76 -15.26 -7.70
N GLY A 296 -8.98 -14.13 -8.36
CA GLY A 296 -9.82 -13.06 -7.88
C GLY A 296 -10.45 -12.26 -9.03
N LEU A 297 -11.51 -11.54 -8.71
CA LEU A 297 -12.24 -10.66 -9.61
C LEU A 297 -12.55 -9.34 -8.89
N ALA A 298 -12.28 -8.22 -9.54
CA ALA A 298 -12.58 -6.90 -9.00
C ALA A 298 -13.92 -6.40 -9.56
N TYR A 299 -14.92 -6.30 -8.67
CA TYR A 299 -16.18 -5.62 -8.98
C TYR A 299 -15.96 -4.11 -8.83
N LYS A 300 -16.03 -3.39 -9.94
CA LYS A 300 -15.94 -1.93 -9.95
C LYS A 300 -17.32 -1.31 -9.91
N PHE A 301 -17.42 -0.22 -9.14
CA PHE A 301 -18.62 0.59 -9.18
C PHE A 301 -18.78 1.24 -10.57
N GLU A 302 -19.98 1.69 -10.87
CA GLU A 302 -20.21 2.48 -12.07
C GLU A 302 -19.40 3.76 -11.98
N ASP A 303 -18.70 4.09 -13.07
CA ASP A 303 -17.98 5.34 -13.17
C ASP A 303 -19.02 6.48 -13.34
N ASP A 304 -18.73 7.62 -12.77
CA ASP A 304 -19.52 8.83 -13.02
C ASP A 304 -19.45 9.16 -14.52
N THR A 305 -20.59 9.56 -15.07
CA THR A 305 -20.68 10.01 -16.46
C THR A 305 -20.72 11.53 -16.51
N TYR A 306 -19.91 12.08 -17.39
CA TYR A 306 -19.80 13.53 -17.58
C TYR A 306 -20.26 13.88 -18.98
N GLU A 307 -21.18 14.83 -19.10
CA GLU A 307 -21.62 15.33 -20.40
C GLU A 307 -20.62 16.33 -20.95
N THR A 308 -20.26 16.18 -22.22
CA THR A 308 -19.40 17.13 -22.93
C THR A 308 -19.78 17.17 -24.42
N PHE A 309 -19.25 18.16 -25.16
CA PHE A 309 -19.50 18.30 -26.59
C PHE A 309 -18.29 17.85 -27.40
N LEU A 310 -18.49 16.86 -28.25
CA LEU A 310 -17.50 16.45 -29.25
C LEU A 310 -17.36 17.58 -30.27
N ARG A 311 -16.15 18.11 -30.40
CA ARG A 311 -15.83 19.25 -31.30
C ARG A 311 -15.30 18.77 -32.63
N GLU A 312 -14.41 17.79 -32.61
CA GLU A 312 -13.74 17.29 -33.81
C GLU A 312 -13.33 15.82 -33.60
N ILE A 313 -13.13 15.09 -34.71
CA ILE A 313 -12.48 13.78 -34.72
C ILE A 313 -11.24 13.88 -35.59
N GLU A 314 -10.08 13.83 -34.97
CA GLU A 314 -8.79 13.77 -35.65
C GLU A 314 -8.44 12.31 -35.99
N TRP A 315 -7.92 12.11 -37.21
CA TRP A 315 -7.45 10.81 -37.66
C TRP A 315 -5.93 10.79 -37.68
N THR A 316 -5.32 10.12 -36.72
CA THR A 316 -3.86 10.08 -36.56
C THR A 316 -3.30 8.68 -36.85
N PRO A 317 -2.16 8.58 -37.60
CA PRO A 317 -1.51 7.29 -37.75
C PRO A 317 -0.81 6.85 -36.47
N THR A 318 -1.04 5.62 -36.05
CA THR A 318 -0.28 4.99 -34.97
C THR A 318 1.14 4.65 -35.44
N ARG A 319 2.02 4.34 -34.50
CA ARG A 319 3.40 3.89 -34.80
C ARG A 319 3.46 2.60 -35.67
N PHE A 320 2.36 1.88 -35.77
CA PHE A 320 2.23 0.66 -36.58
C PHE A 320 1.56 0.92 -37.92
N GLY A 321 1.26 2.18 -38.27
CA GLY A 321 0.64 2.57 -39.53
C GLY A 321 -0.88 2.42 -39.59
N GLU A 322 -1.52 2.06 -38.46
CA GLU A 322 -2.98 2.05 -38.36
C GLU A 322 -3.51 3.47 -38.15
N ILE A 323 -4.63 3.81 -38.72
CA ILE A 323 -5.29 5.10 -38.51
C ILE A 323 -6.27 4.96 -37.35
N ALA A 324 -6.03 5.72 -36.27
CA ALA A 324 -6.90 5.74 -35.09
C ALA A 324 -7.65 7.07 -35.02
N PRO A 325 -8.97 7.05 -34.73
CA PRO A 325 -9.73 8.26 -34.43
C PRO A 325 -9.40 8.76 -33.03
N VAL A 326 -9.20 10.08 -32.90
CA VAL A 326 -9.07 10.79 -31.61
C VAL A 326 -10.18 11.80 -31.54
N GLY A 327 -11.08 11.65 -30.57
CA GLY A 327 -12.16 12.62 -30.32
C GLY A 327 -11.61 13.82 -29.54
N ILE A 328 -11.81 15.00 -30.07
CA ILE A 328 -11.53 16.28 -29.39
C ILE A 328 -12.87 16.83 -28.87
N PHE A 329 -12.95 17.05 -27.57
CA PHE A 329 -14.19 17.52 -26.94
C PHE A 329 -13.91 18.65 -25.94
N ASP A 330 -14.97 19.35 -25.50
CA ASP A 330 -14.81 20.40 -24.50
C ASP A 330 -14.24 19.80 -23.22
N THR A 331 -13.26 20.47 -22.63
CA THR A 331 -12.57 20.00 -21.43
C THR A 331 -13.58 19.74 -20.30
N VAL A 332 -13.50 18.56 -19.74
CA VAL A 332 -14.27 18.14 -18.56
C VAL A 332 -13.31 17.66 -17.49
N GLU A 333 -13.56 18.05 -16.25
CA GLU A 333 -12.78 17.57 -15.11
C GLU A 333 -13.32 16.22 -14.64
N ILE A 334 -12.49 15.18 -14.70
CA ILE A 334 -12.79 13.81 -14.27
C ILE A 334 -11.78 13.42 -13.19
N ASP A 335 -12.23 13.13 -11.99
CA ASP A 335 -11.39 12.75 -10.83
C ASP A 335 -10.20 13.70 -10.60
N GLY A 336 -10.43 14.99 -10.84
CA GLY A 336 -9.40 16.01 -10.72
C GLY A 336 -8.39 16.04 -11.88
N CYS A 337 -8.65 15.37 -12.99
CA CYS A 337 -7.90 15.48 -14.23
C CYS A 337 -8.74 16.22 -15.28
N ASP A 338 -8.12 17.19 -15.97
CA ASP A 338 -8.74 17.81 -17.12
C ASP A 338 -8.57 16.89 -18.34
N VAL A 339 -9.69 16.47 -18.93
CA VAL A 339 -9.74 15.61 -20.10
C VAL A 339 -10.42 16.36 -21.25
N SER A 340 -9.78 16.38 -22.42
CA SER A 340 -10.27 17.11 -23.60
C SER A 340 -9.97 16.36 -24.90
#